data_1c368d2b82b9fa2e10f94723e60ef225
#
_entry.id   1c368d2b82b9fa2e10f94723e60ef225
#
_cell.length_a   1.000
_cell.length_b   1.000
_cell.length_c   1.000
_cell.angle_alpha   90.00
_cell.angle_beta   90.00
_cell.angle_gamma   90.00
#
_symmetry.space_group_name_H-M   'P 1'
#
loop_
_entity.id
_entity.type
_entity.pdbx_description
1 polymer ?
#
loop_
_entity_poly.entity_id
_entity_poly.type
_entity_poly.pdbx_seq_one_letter_code
_entity_poly.pdbx_strand_id
1 'polypeptide(L)'
;MSTAQTDDAILVADGISVNFDTAEGPITAIENVCLRVRQGEFVSVIGPSGCGKSTLFNVIGGLLAHHDGIVSVGGETISGPHRSIGMVFQEESTFPWRTVTDNVSFPLELAGLAKQKRIQRAHHFIKMVGLDGFENRYPGELSGGMRQRVSLARTLASEPKILLMDEPFAALDEQTRLLLGDKVLQIQQQLKQTTLLITHNITEAVQMSDRILVMTYRPGKVKRVVDINLPRPRTSEIVGSEAFGRYVAQIWNDLREEASRGIRDEEKLALRHDEHAR
;
A
#
# COMPACT_ATOMS: atom_id res chain seq x y z
N MET A 1 -33.10 -14.02 6.45
CA MET A 1 -32.28 -14.41 7.61
C MET A 1 -30.83 -14.25 7.19
N SER A 2 -30.25 -13.10 7.51
CA SER A 2 -28.84 -12.77 7.20
C SER A 2 -27.98 -13.45 8.25
N THR A 3 -27.19 -14.44 7.83
CA THR A 3 -26.16 -15.06 8.68
C THR A 3 -25.17 -13.96 9.06
N ALA A 4 -25.13 -13.63 10.36
CA ALA A 4 -24.09 -12.83 10.95
C ALA A 4 -22.76 -13.58 10.73
N GLN A 5 -22.03 -13.22 9.66
CA GLN A 5 -20.61 -13.52 9.54
C GLN A 5 -19.95 -12.76 10.70
N THR A 6 -19.43 -13.50 11.66
CA THR A 6 -18.54 -12.96 12.71
C THR A 6 -17.45 -12.16 11.99
N ASP A 7 -17.38 -10.87 12.31
CA ASP A 7 -16.60 -9.87 11.59
C ASP A 7 -15.11 -9.99 12.02
N ASP A 8 -14.41 -10.94 11.41
CA ASP A 8 -12.95 -11.19 11.58
C ASP A 8 -12.08 -10.08 10.94
N ALA A 9 -12.69 -8.94 10.60
CA ALA A 9 -11.98 -7.84 10.00
C ALA A 9 -11.14 -7.09 11.04
N ILE A 10 -9.81 -7.08 10.84
CA ILE A 10 -8.88 -6.30 11.67
C ILE A 10 -8.88 -4.82 11.28
N LEU A 11 -9.18 -4.51 10.01
CA LEU A 11 -9.33 -3.15 9.48
C LEU A 11 -10.69 -3.01 8.82
N VAL A 12 -11.41 -1.96 9.19
CA VAL A 12 -12.66 -1.55 8.54
C VAL A 12 -12.53 -0.06 8.19
N ALA A 13 -12.72 0.25 6.92
CA ALA A 13 -13.00 1.60 6.42
C ALA A 13 -14.42 1.56 5.86
N ASP A 14 -15.32 2.37 6.39
CA ASP A 14 -16.74 2.34 6.06
C ASP A 14 -17.25 3.73 5.67
N GLY A 15 -17.75 3.83 4.44
CA GLY A 15 -18.30 5.06 3.89
C GLY A 15 -17.31 6.20 3.69
N ILE A 16 -16.02 5.92 3.46
CA ILE A 16 -14.99 6.94 3.37
C ILE A 16 -15.22 7.83 2.15
N SER A 17 -15.38 9.14 2.41
CA SER A 17 -15.43 10.19 1.38
C SER A 17 -14.50 11.34 1.74
N VAL A 18 -13.79 11.86 0.73
CA VAL A 18 -12.87 13.00 0.90
C VAL A 18 -13.11 14.02 -0.18
N ASN A 19 -13.33 15.26 0.27
CA ASN A 19 -13.45 16.44 -0.57
C ASN A 19 -12.27 17.38 -0.27
N PHE A 20 -11.70 17.96 -1.32
CA PHE A 20 -10.70 19.02 -1.22
C PHE A 20 -11.25 20.30 -1.78
N ASP A 21 -11.09 21.40 -1.03
CA ASP A 21 -11.36 22.74 -1.53
C ASP A 21 -10.20 23.21 -2.39
N THR A 22 -10.46 23.55 -3.63
CA THR A 22 -9.46 24.10 -4.55
C THR A 22 -9.88 25.49 -5.04
N ALA A 23 -8.94 26.23 -5.62
CA ALA A 23 -9.24 27.55 -6.18
C ALA A 23 -10.32 27.49 -7.31
N GLU A 24 -10.49 26.34 -7.94
CA GLU A 24 -11.46 26.10 -9.01
C GLU A 24 -12.78 25.51 -8.49
N GLY A 25 -12.92 25.32 -7.17
CA GLY A 25 -14.07 24.72 -6.50
C GLY A 25 -13.76 23.40 -5.80
N PRO A 26 -14.74 22.79 -5.13
CA PRO A 26 -14.55 21.55 -4.40
C PRO A 26 -14.36 20.37 -5.36
N ILE A 27 -13.37 19.52 -5.05
CA ILE A 27 -13.07 18.29 -5.78
C ILE A 27 -13.28 17.10 -4.87
N THR A 28 -14.16 16.17 -5.25
CA THR A 28 -14.33 14.89 -4.58
C THR A 28 -13.23 13.93 -5.04
N ALA A 29 -12.29 13.60 -4.17
CA ALA A 29 -11.20 12.68 -4.47
C ALA A 29 -11.65 11.23 -4.40
N ILE A 30 -12.35 10.86 -3.31
CA ILE A 30 -12.95 9.54 -3.11
C ILE A 30 -14.37 9.71 -2.56
N GLU A 31 -15.25 8.76 -2.92
CA GLU A 31 -16.67 8.82 -2.55
C GLU A 31 -17.18 7.45 -2.13
N ASN A 32 -17.65 7.37 -0.88
CA ASN A 32 -18.29 6.20 -0.29
C ASN A 32 -17.50 4.89 -0.47
N VAL A 33 -16.19 4.94 -0.17
CA VAL A 33 -15.33 3.75 -0.25
C VAL A 33 -15.48 2.92 1.02
N CYS A 34 -15.84 1.64 0.83
CA CYS A 34 -15.92 0.65 1.90
C CYS A 34 -14.89 -0.44 1.67
N LEU A 35 -14.10 -0.75 2.71
CA LEU A 35 -13.06 -1.77 2.70
C LEU A 35 -13.03 -2.50 4.05
N ARG A 36 -13.02 -3.84 4.00
CA ARG A 36 -12.83 -4.70 5.17
C ARG A 36 -11.67 -5.64 4.89
N VAL A 37 -10.72 -5.72 5.81
CA VAL A 37 -9.52 -6.56 5.66
C VAL A 37 -9.44 -7.51 6.85
N ARG A 38 -9.33 -8.81 6.57
CA ARG A 38 -9.19 -9.86 7.58
C ARG A 38 -7.76 -9.92 8.10
N GLN A 39 -7.59 -10.45 9.30
CA GLN A 39 -6.27 -10.66 9.86
C GLN A 39 -5.43 -11.58 8.96
N GLY A 40 -4.18 -11.17 8.66
CA GLY A 40 -3.25 -11.92 7.82
C GLY A 40 -3.57 -11.87 6.31
N GLU A 41 -4.62 -11.14 5.90
CA GLU A 41 -4.98 -10.99 4.49
C GLU A 41 -4.05 -9.99 3.79
N PHE A 42 -3.74 -10.24 2.52
CA PHE A 42 -3.04 -9.31 1.64
C PHE A 42 -4.05 -8.73 0.64
N VAL A 43 -4.29 -7.43 0.71
CA VAL A 43 -5.24 -6.74 -0.17
C VAL A 43 -4.50 -5.67 -0.97
N SER A 44 -4.70 -5.65 -2.29
CA SER A 44 -4.22 -4.54 -3.12
C SER A 44 -5.36 -3.61 -3.53
N VAL A 45 -5.02 -2.33 -3.65
CA VAL A 45 -5.87 -1.30 -4.24
C VAL A 45 -5.21 -0.83 -5.52
N ILE A 46 -5.94 -0.98 -6.64
CA ILE A 46 -5.46 -0.62 -7.98
C ILE A 46 -6.45 0.31 -8.66
N GLY A 47 -5.96 1.23 -9.47
CA GLY A 47 -6.78 2.20 -10.19
C GLY A 47 -5.94 3.19 -10.99
N PRO A 48 -6.54 4.01 -11.85
CA PRO A 48 -5.83 5.02 -12.63
C PRO A 48 -5.06 6.00 -11.74
N SER A 49 -4.09 6.71 -12.32
CA SER A 49 -3.43 7.81 -11.64
C SER A 49 -4.44 8.88 -11.21
N GLY A 50 -4.25 9.43 -10.02
CA GLY A 50 -5.13 10.49 -9.49
C GLY A 50 -6.55 10.03 -9.08
N CYS A 51 -6.87 8.74 -9.04
CA CYS A 51 -8.18 8.24 -8.60
C CYS A 51 -8.38 8.21 -7.06
N GLY A 52 -7.43 8.70 -6.27
CA GLY A 52 -7.59 8.82 -4.82
C GLY A 52 -7.00 7.68 -3.99
N LYS A 53 -6.19 6.77 -4.54
CA LYS A 53 -5.58 5.65 -3.80
C LYS A 53 -4.75 6.10 -2.60
N SER A 54 -3.80 7.01 -2.80
CA SER A 54 -2.98 7.56 -1.71
C SER A 54 -3.81 8.38 -0.73
N THR A 55 -4.89 9.05 -1.19
CA THR A 55 -5.86 9.71 -0.31
C THR A 55 -6.53 8.70 0.63
N LEU A 56 -6.99 7.56 0.09
CA LEU A 56 -7.57 6.48 0.89
C LEU A 56 -6.55 5.94 1.92
N PHE A 57 -5.29 5.75 1.53
CA PHE A 57 -4.24 5.30 2.47
C PHE A 57 -3.94 6.33 3.55
N ASN A 58 -3.93 7.61 3.22
CA ASN A 58 -3.74 8.68 4.19
C ASN A 58 -4.90 8.73 5.22
N VAL A 59 -6.14 8.46 4.78
CA VAL A 59 -7.27 8.31 5.69
C VAL A 59 -7.10 7.07 6.57
N ILE A 60 -6.84 5.90 5.99
CA ILE A 60 -6.64 4.64 6.72
C ILE A 60 -5.45 4.74 7.68
N GLY A 61 -4.36 5.39 7.27
CA GLY A 61 -3.17 5.63 8.09
C GLY A 61 -3.35 6.68 9.18
N GLY A 62 -4.50 7.39 9.20
CA GLY A 62 -4.78 8.47 10.15
C GLY A 62 -3.99 9.75 9.86
N LEU A 63 -3.45 9.91 8.65
CA LEU A 63 -2.69 11.09 8.24
C LEU A 63 -3.58 12.20 7.67
N LEU A 64 -4.80 11.87 7.26
CA LEU A 64 -5.81 12.79 6.76
C LEU A 64 -7.05 12.71 7.66
N ALA A 65 -7.28 13.78 8.45
CA ALA A 65 -8.36 13.83 9.44
C ALA A 65 -9.70 14.31 8.86
N HIS A 66 -9.67 15.07 7.76
CA HIS A 66 -10.88 15.62 7.15
C HIS A 66 -11.46 14.66 6.12
N HIS A 67 -12.34 13.77 6.59
CA HIS A 67 -13.07 12.80 5.76
C HIS A 67 -14.41 12.45 6.40
N ASP A 68 -15.37 12.01 5.60
CA ASP A 68 -16.58 11.34 6.07
C ASP A 68 -16.32 9.84 6.23
N GLY A 69 -17.17 9.17 6.97
CA GLY A 69 -17.05 7.74 7.24
C GLY A 69 -16.20 7.44 8.47
N ILE A 70 -15.92 6.16 8.68
CA ILE A 70 -15.24 5.64 9.87
C ILE A 70 -14.12 4.69 9.49
N VAL A 71 -12.97 4.84 10.15
CA VAL A 71 -11.88 3.86 10.11
C VAL A 71 -11.75 3.22 11.48
N SER A 72 -11.72 1.88 11.54
CA SER A 72 -11.47 1.15 12.77
C SER A 72 -10.40 0.08 12.60
N VAL A 73 -9.61 -0.15 13.66
CA VAL A 73 -8.54 -1.14 13.74
C VAL A 73 -8.75 -2.02 14.97
N GLY A 74 -8.95 -3.32 14.75
CA GLY A 74 -9.23 -4.25 15.84
C GLY A 74 -10.50 -3.90 16.63
N GLY A 75 -11.49 -3.30 15.97
CA GLY A 75 -12.76 -2.86 16.56
C GLY A 75 -12.73 -1.47 17.20
N GLU A 76 -11.57 -0.80 17.28
CA GLU A 76 -11.44 0.55 17.81
C GLU A 76 -11.43 1.57 16.68
N THR A 77 -12.32 2.57 16.74
CA THR A 77 -12.31 3.70 15.79
C THR A 77 -11.06 4.55 16.00
N ILE A 78 -10.40 4.90 14.91
CA ILE A 78 -9.21 5.74 14.93
C ILE A 78 -9.50 7.12 14.33
N SER A 79 -8.93 8.18 14.91
CA SER A 79 -9.05 9.59 14.45
C SER A 79 -7.70 10.23 14.12
N GLY A 80 -6.63 9.44 14.07
CA GLY A 80 -5.27 9.91 13.80
C GLY A 80 -4.30 8.75 13.65
N PRO A 81 -2.98 9.03 13.53
CA PRO A 81 -1.96 7.99 13.42
C PRO A 81 -2.05 6.97 14.57
N HIS A 82 -2.05 5.68 14.22
CA HIS A 82 -2.27 4.62 15.19
C HIS A 82 -1.11 3.62 15.19
N ARG A 83 -0.62 3.26 16.40
CA ARG A 83 0.55 2.38 16.59
C ARG A 83 0.43 0.99 15.95
N SER A 84 -0.79 0.53 15.71
CA SER A 84 -1.06 -0.75 15.05
C SER A 84 -0.92 -0.68 13.53
N ILE A 85 -0.72 0.51 12.96
CA ILE A 85 -0.56 0.73 11.51
C ILE A 85 0.88 1.17 11.25
N GLY A 86 1.57 0.43 10.40
CA GLY A 86 2.87 0.83 9.85
C GLY A 86 2.71 1.23 8.39
N MET A 87 3.41 2.28 7.96
CA MET A 87 3.35 2.76 6.58
C MET A 87 4.72 2.72 5.92
N VAL A 88 4.75 2.21 4.69
CA VAL A 88 5.87 2.31 3.75
C VAL A 88 5.41 3.20 2.62
N PHE A 89 6.05 4.37 2.49
CA PHE A 89 5.68 5.38 1.50
C PHE A 89 6.36 5.10 0.15
N GLN A 90 5.82 5.69 -0.91
CA GLN A 90 6.36 5.65 -2.26
C GLN A 90 7.76 6.28 -2.31
N GLU A 91 7.92 7.46 -1.68
CA GLU A 91 9.20 8.10 -1.56
C GLU A 91 10.07 7.42 -0.50
N GLU A 92 11.38 7.38 -0.77
CA GLU A 92 12.35 6.82 0.16
C GLU A 92 12.39 7.66 1.44
N SER A 93 11.84 7.10 2.52
CA SER A 93 11.75 7.80 3.80
C SER A 93 12.93 7.51 4.74
N THR A 94 14.05 6.95 4.24
CA THR A 94 15.24 6.66 5.05
C THR A 94 15.94 7.93 5.49
N PHE A 95 16.48 7.95 6.72
CA PHE A 95 17.28 9.05 7.23
C PHE A 95 18.70 8.96 6.65
N PRO A 96 19.14 9.89 5.77
CA PRO A 96 20.42 9.77 5.06
C PRO A 96 21.64 9.87 5.99
N TRP A 97 21.49 10.47 7.17
CA TRP A 97 22.52 10.62 8.20
C TRP A 97 22.58 9.48 9.21
N ARG A 98 21.72 8.44 9.07
CA ARG A 98 21.70 7.26 9.93
C ARG A 98 22.13 6.03 9.14
N THR A 99 22.83 5.11 9.78
CA THR A 99 23.15 3.79 9.21
C THR A 99 21.88 2.97 8.99
N VAL A 100 21.98 1.84 8.29
CA VAL A 100 20.87 0.87 8.13
C VAL A 100 20.36 0.45 9.51
N THR A 101 21.26 0.05 10.44
CA THR A 101 20.87 -0.32 11.81
C THR A 101 20.14 0.81 12.53
N ASP A 102 20.63 2.04 12.44
CA ASP A 102 20.02 3.18 13.11
C ASP A 102 18.67 3.56 12.49
N ASN A 103 18.52 3.42 11.17
CA ASN A 103 17.23 3.59 10.51
C ASN A 103 16.21 2.57 11.00
N VAL A 104 16.57 1.29 10.98
CA VAL A 104 15.66 0.20 11.36
C VAL A 104 15.34 0.22 12.86
N SER A 105 16.29 0.60 13.70
CA SER A 105 16.08 0.70 15.15
C SER A 105 15.33 1.96 15.61
N PHE A 106 15.12 2.94 14.74
CA PHE A 106 14.52 4.22 15.08
C PHE A 106 13.14 4.14 15.76
N PRO A 107 12.16 3.37 15.25
CA PRO A 107 10.87 3.24 15.93
C PRO A 107 10.99 2.61 17.32
N LEU A 108 11.96 1.72 17.51
CA LEU A 108 12.25 1.10 18.80
C LEU A 108 12.93 2.08 19.77
N GLU A 109 13.69 3.05 19.24
CA GLU A 109 14.25 4.16 19.99
C GLU A 109 13.15 5.06 20.53
N LEU A 110 12.19 5.43 19.69
CA LEU A 110 11.02 6.22 20.10
C LEU A 110 10.14 5.49 21.12
N ALA A 111 10.06 4.16 21.03
CA ALA A 111 9.38 3.32 22.01
C ALA A 111 10.16 3.15 23.35
N GLY A 112 11.34 3.78 23.51
CA GLY A 112 12.12 3.75 24.74
C GLY A 112 12.89 2.46 25.00
N LEU A 113 13.08 1.59 24.00
CA LEU A 113 13.84 0.36 24.18
C LEU A 113 15.33 0.64 24.42
N ALA A 114 15.93 -0.09 25.35
CA ALA A 114 17.38 -0.02 25.64
C ALA A 114 18.20 -0.32 24.37
N LYS A 115 19.30 0.41 24.17
CA LYS A 115 20.14 0.38 22.96
C LYS A 115 20.49 -1.04 22.50
N GLN A 116 20.91 -1.90 23.40
CA GLN A 116 21.30 -3.27 23.07
C GLN A 116 20.12 -4.09 22.50
N LYS A 117 18.92 -3.99 23.12
CA LYS A 117 17.72 -4.71 22.69
C LYS A 117 17.23 -4.20 21.32
N ARG A 118 17.23 -2.86 21.10
CA ARG A 118 16.78 -2.29 19.83
C ARG A 118 17.71 -2.66 18.66
N ILE A 119 19.04 -2.70 18.87
CA ILE A 119 20.01 -3.12 17.86
C ILE A 119 19.81 -4.60 17.51
N GLN A 120 19.70 -5.48 18.51
CA GLN A 120 19.44 -6.90 18.29
C GLN A 120 18.16 -7.12 17.47
N ARG A 121 17.10 -6.38 17.78
CA ARG A 121 15.82 -6.46 17.06
C ARG A 121 15.93 -5.89 15.66
N ALA A 122 16.65 -4.77 15.48
CA ALA A 122 16.91 -4.21 14.15
C ALA A 122 17.66 -5.20 13.25
N HIS A 123 18.69 -5.88 13.75
CA HIS A 123 19.43 -6.89 13.00
C HIS A 123 18.54 -8.06 12.54
N HIS A 124 17.56 -8.47 13.37
CA HIS A 124 16.58 -9.49 12.96
C HIS A 124 15.80 -9.06 11.70
N PHE A 125 15.28 -7.82 11.66
CA PHE A 125 14.53 -7.33 10.50
C PHE A 125 15.43 -7.00 9.30
N ILE A 126 16.67 -6.53 9.53
CA ILE A 126 17.67 -6.32 8.47
C ILE A 126 17.95 -7.64 7.74
N LYS A 127 18.19 -8.70 8.49
CA LYS A 127 18.38 -10.04 7.94
C LYS A 127 17.13 -10.56 7.23
N MET A 128 15.94 -10.34 7.80
CA MET A 128 14.66 -10.75 7.22
C MET A 128 14.45 -10.14 5.84
N VAL A 129 14.82 -8.87 5.62
CA VAL A 129 14.72 -8.21 4.31
C VAL A 129 15.92 -8.48 3.39
N GLY A 130 16.89 -9.31 3.81
CA GLY A 130 18.05 -9.68 3.02
C GLY A 130 19.09 -8.57 2.87
N LEU A 131 19.32 -7.81 3.94
CA LEU A 131 20.34 -6.76 4.04
C LEU A 131 21.45 -7.10 5.02
N ASP A 132 21.65 -8.40 5.33
CA ASP A 132 22.74 -8.92 6.16
C ASP A 132 24.09 -8.49 5.56
N GLY A 133 24.98 -7.93 6.39
CA GLY A 133 26.28 -7.35 5.95
C GLY A 133 26.22 -5.87 5.53
N PHE A 134 25.04 -5.23 5.54
CA PHE A 134 24.88 -3.81 5.22
C PHE A 134 24.51 -2.95 6.43
N GLU A 135 24.60 -3.48 7.63
CA GLU A 135 24.13 -2.88 8.89
C GLU A 135 24.72 -1.49 9.15
N ASN A 136 25.98 -1.30 8.80
CA ASN A 136 26.74 -0.08 9.05
C ASN A 136 26.80 0.87 7.85
N ARG A 137 26.13 0.52 6.74
CA ARG A 137 26.07 1.39 5.55
C ARG A 137 25.06 2.51 5.73
N TYR A 138 25.33 3.62 5.07
CA TYR A 138 24.38 4.75 4.96
C TYR A 138 23.50 4.61 3.73
N PRO A 139 22.30 5.20 3.69
CA PRO A 139 21.40 5.12 2.54
C PRO A 139 22.02 5.52 1.21
N GLY A 140 22.93 6.51 1.21
CA GLY A 140 23.66 6.94 -0.01
C GLY A 140 24.59 5.88 -0.61
N GLU A 141 24.93 4.83 0.15
CA GLU A 141 25.79 3.72 -0.31
C GLU A 141 24.98 2.53 -0.83
N LEU A 142 23.63 2.62 -0.83
CA LEU A 142 22.70 1.55 -1.16
C LEU A 142 22.03 1.80 -2.52
N SER A 143 21.64 0.73 -3.22
CA SER A 143 20.74 0.84 -4.36
C SER A 143 19.32 1.26 -3.93
N GLY A 144 18.47 1.76 -4.86
CA GLY A 144 17.08 2.12 -4.58
C GLY A 144 16.29 0.98 -3.95
N GLY A 145 16.41 -0.25 -4.49
CA GLY A 145 15.75 -1.42 -3.93
C GLY A 145 16.28 -1.81 -2.54
N MET A 146 17.55 -1.53 -2.23
CA MET A 146 18.08 -1.75 -0.87
C MET A 146 17.52 -0.70 0.10
N ARG A 147 17.43 0.57 -0.29
CA ARG A 147 16.83 1.63 0.54
C ARG A 147 15.36 1.33 0.83
N GLN A 148 14.63 0.84 -0.17
CA GLN A 148 13.23 0.42 0.02
C GLN A 148 13.11 -0.72 1.04
N ARG A 149 14.03 -1.70 0.99
CA ARG A 149 14.09 -2.78 2.00
C ARG A 149 14.45 -2.27 3.40
N VAL A 150 15.28 -1.22 3.52
CA VAL A 150 15.53 -0.55 4.81
C VAL A 150 14.25 0.08 5.35
N SER A 151 13.48 0.79 4.50
CA SER A 151 12.19 1.39 4.86
C SER A 151 11.19 0.34 5.35
N LEU A 152 11.10 -0.79 4.64
CA LEU A 152 10.25 -1.93 5.02
C LEU A 152 10.70 -2.51 6.37
N ALA A 153 12.01 -2.78 6.56
CA ALA A 153 12.55 -3.32 7.80
C ALA A 153 12.29 -2.38 9.00
N ARG A 154 12.45 -1.08 8.80
CA ARG A 154 12.15 -0.06 9.81
C ARG A 154 10.67 -0.10 10.22
N THR A 155 9.78 -0.18 9.26
CA THR A 155 8.35 -0.25 9.54
C THR A 155 7.98 -1.55 10.25
N LEU A 156 8.51 -2.68 9.81
CA LEU A 156 8.29 -3.99 10.44
C LEU A 156 8.88 -4.08 11.85
N ALA A 157 9.96 -3.34 12.15
CA ALA A 157 10.58 -3.33 13.48
C ALA A 157 9.64 -2.83 14.58
N SER A 158 8.64 -2.00 14.24
CA SER A 158 7.59 -1.57 15.17
C SER A 158 6.50 -2.64 15.41
N GLU A 159 6.54 -3.77 14.68
CA GLU A 159 5.56 -4.88 14.72
C GLU A 159 4.11 -4.40 14.60
N PRO A 160 3.77 -3.67 13.54
CA PRO A 160 2.42 -3.18 13.34
C PRO A 160 1.47 -4.35 13.05
N LYS A 161 0.20 -4.24 13.46
CA LYS A 161 -0.83 -5.24 13.10
C LYS A 161 -1.20 -5.16 11.62
N ILE A 162 -1.10 -3.96 11.03
CA ILE A 162 -1.44 -3.65 9.65
C ILE A 162 -0.28 -2.93 9.00
N LEU A 163 0.16 -3.41 7.85
CA LEU A 163 1.18 -2.79 7.02
C LEU A 163 0.52 -2.15 5.80
N LEU A 164 0.65 -0.84 5.67
CA LEU A 164 0.25 -0.09 4.48
C LEU A 164 1.47 0.16 3.61
N MET A 165 1.40 -0.15 2.32
CA MET A 165 2.47 0.09 1.36
C MET A 165 1.93 0.89 0.17
N ASP A 166 2.41 2.12 -0.01
CA ASP A 166 2.02 3.01 -1.11
C ASP A 166 3.07 2.97 -2.21
N GLU A 167 2.77 2.26 -3.30
CA GLU A 167 3.63 2.06 -4.48
C GLU A 167 5.11 1.74 -4.14
N PRO A 168 5.38 0.78 -3.23
CA PRO A 168 6.70 0.59 -2.65
C PRO A 168 7.77 0.15 -3.65
N PHE A 169 7.37 -0.27 -4.85
CA PHE A 169 8.28 -0.82 -5.86
C PHE A 169 8.27 -0.02 -7.16
N ALA A 170 7.65 1.18 -7.18
CA ALA A 170 7.48 1.97 -8.39
C ALA A 170 8.80 2.36 -9.07
N ALA A 171 9.85 2.61 -8.28
CA ALA A 171 11.17 3.02 -8.78
C ALA A 171 12.09 1.86 -9.21
N LEU A 172 11.57 0.60 -9.17
CA LEU A 172 12.38 -0.59 -9.46
C LEU A 172 12.13 -1.11 -10.88
N ASP A 173 13.17 -1.70 -11.47
CA ASP A 173 13.02 -2.48 -12.69
C ASP A 173 12.15 -3.73 -12.46
N GLU A 174 11.60 -4.27 -13.55
CA GLU A 174 10.62 -5.36 -13.47
C GLU A 174 11.17 -6.62 -12.77
N GLN A 175 12.43 -7.01 -13.02
CA GLN A 175 13.02 -8.20 -12.41
C GLN A 175 13.24 -8.01 -10.91
N THR A 176 13.81 -6.88 -10.52
CA THR A 176 14.00 -6.54 -9.10
C THR A 176 12.66 -6.46 -8.37
N ARG A 177 11.63 -5.91 -9.00
CA ARG A 177 10.27 -5.82 -8.45
C ARG A 177 9.69 -7.19 -8.16
N LEU A 178 9.74 -8.13 -9.09
CA LEU A 178 9.23 -9.50 -8.91
C LEU A 178 9.95 -10.22 -7.76
N LEU A 179 11.28 -10.15 -7.71
CA LEU A 179 12.07 -10.78 -6.65
C LEU A 179 11.81 -10.16 -5.28
N LEU A 180 11.61 -8.84 -5.23
CA LEU A 180 11.26 -8.16 -3.98
C LEU A 180 9.83 -8.49 -3.56
N GLY A 181 8.91 -8.64 -4.49
CA GLY A 181 7.55 -9.15 -4.25
C GLY A 181 7.56 -10.52 -3.59
N ASP A 182 8.37 -11.46 -4.11
CA ASP A 182 8.56 -12.78 -3.50
C ASP A 182 9.05 -12.66 -2.04
N LYS A 183 10.00 -11.75 -1.80
CA LYS A 183 10.55 -11.53 -0.47
C LYS A 183 9.50 -10.97 0.50
N VAL A 184 8.70 -10.00 0.04
CA VAL A 184 7.61 -9.43 0.85
C VAL A 184 6.55 -10.48 1.16
N LEU A 185 6.19 -11.33 0.20
CA LEU A 185 5.26 -12.44 0.45
C LEU A 185 5.80 -13.46 1.47
N GLN A 186 7.09 -13.80 1.41
CA GLN A 186 7.73 -14.65 2.43
C GLN A 186 7.62 -14.02 3.83
N ILE A 187 7.92 -12.72 3.94
CA ILE A 187 7.84 -11.98 5.21
C ILE A 187 6.39 -11.95 5.71
N GLN A 188 5.44 -11.64 4.83
CA GLN A 188 4.01 -11.59 5.15
C GLN A 188 3.51 -12.93 5.69
N GLN A 189 3.88 -14.04 5.06
CA GLN A 189 3.51 -15.38 5.52
C GLN A 189 4.16 -15.74 6.86
N GLN A 190 5.46 -15.43 7.02
CA GLN A 190 6.21 -15.70 8.25
C GLN A 190 5.65 -14.94 9.45
N LEU A 191 5.30 -13.67 9.27
CA LEU A 191 4.77 -12.80 10.31
C LEU A 191 3.24 -12.85 10.43
N LYS A 192 2.55 -13.53 9.51
CA LYS A 192 1.08 -13.46 9.34
C LYS A 192 0.59 -12.01 9.28
N GLN A 193 1.35 -11.17 8.58
CA GLN A 193 1.13 -9.73 8.52
C GLN A 193 -0.11 -9.40 7.70
N THR A 194 -1.03 -8.60 8.24
CA THR A 194 -2.11 -8.00 7.46
C THR A 194 -1.54 -6.88 6.61
N THR A 195 -1.76 -6.91 5.30
CA THR A 195 -1.09 -5.98 4.39
C THR A 195 -2.07 -5.36 3.40
N LEU A 196 -2.00 -4.03 3.25
CA LEU A 196 -2.62 -3.30 2.16
C LEU A 196 -1.53 -2.71 1.27
N LEU A 197 -1.69 -2.89 -0.03
CA LEU A 197 -0.78 -2.39 -1.05
C LEU A 197 -1.52 -1.47 -2.02
N ILE A 198 -1.02 -0.27 -2.24
CA ILE A 198 -1.35 0.49 -3.45
C ILE A 198 -0.31 0.17 -4.50
N THR A 199 -0.78 -0.13 -5.70
CA THR A 199 0.08 -0.27 -6.88
C THR A 199 -0.69 0.09 -8.15
N HIS A 200 0.03 0.52 -9.18
CA HIS A 200 -0.49 0.64 -10.53
C HIS A 200 -0.08 -0.56 -11.42
N ASN A 201 0.72 -1.49 -10.89
CA ASN A 201 1.17 -2.69 -11.60
C ASN A 201 0.23 -3.87 -11.33
N ILE A 202 -0.46 -4.33 -12.39
CA ILE A 202 -1.44 -5.43 -12.30
C ILE A 202 -0.76 -6.75 -11.92
N THR A 203 0.42 -7.02 -12.48
CA THR A 203 1.19 -8.24 -12.20
C THR A 203 1.52 -8.34 -10.71
N GLU A 204 2.00 -7.25 -10.13
CA GLU A 204 2.28 -7.15 -8.70
C GLU A 204 1.03 -7.40 -7.85
N ALA A 205 -0.08 -6.73 -8.17
CA ALA A 205 -1.33 -6.90 -7.45
C ALA A 205 -1.82 -8.36 -7.49
N VAL A 206 -1.80 -9.01 -8.66
CA VAL A 206 -2.25 -10.40 -8.83
C VAL A 206 -1.32 -11.38 -8.13
N GLN A 207 0.00 -11.17 -8.19
CA GLN A 207 0.98 -12.03 -7.53
C GLN A 207 0.82 -12.01 -6.01
N MET A 208 0.64 -10.82 -5.44
CA MET A 208 0.77 -10.63 -4.00
C MET A 208 -0.55 -10.81 -3.23
N SER A 209 -1.70 -10.49 -3.84
CA SER A 209 -2.93 -10.27 -3.09
C SER A 209 -3.85 -11.48 -3.00
N ASP A 210 -4.58 -11.58 -1.89
CA ASP A 210 -5.74 -12.46 -1.76
C ASP A 210 -6.98 -11.82 -2.40
N ARG A 211 -7.08 -10.48 -2.31
CA ARG A 211 -8.13 -9.69 -2.97
C ARG A 211 -7.54 -8.41 -3.56
N ILE A 212 -8.15 -7.96 -4.65
CA ILE A 212 -7.79 -6.72 -5.32
C ILE A 212 -9.05 -5.84 -5.41
N LEU A 213 -8.95 -4.62 -4.89
CA LEU A 213 -9.94 -3.58 -5.10
C LEU A 213 -9.57 -2.76 -6.33
N VAL A 214 -10.42 -2.78 -7.32
CA VAL A 214 -10.30 -1.93 -8.53
C VAL A 214 -11.09 -0.65 -8.29
N MET A 215 -10.42 0.51 -8.38
CA MET A 215 -11.06 1.81 -8.20
C MET A 215 -11.42 2.44 -9.54
N THR A 216 -12.51 3.22 -9.54
CA THR A 216 -12.90 4.06 -10.67
C THR A 216 -11.96 5.26 -10.81
N TYR A 217 -11.97 5.92 -11.98
CA TYR A 217 -11.46 7.28 -12.12
C TYR A 217 -12.33 8.25 -11.26
N ARG A 218 -11.91 9.50 -11.12
CA ARG A 218 -12.55 10.52 -10.24
C ARG A 218 -14.08 10.62 -10.36
N PRO A 219 -14.82 10.69 -9.23
CA PRO A 219 -14.36 10.39 -7.88
C PRO A 219 -14.03 8.90 -7.73
N GLY A 220 -12.97 8.61 -6.93
CA GLY A 220 -12.55 7.25 -6.67
C GLY A 220 -13.59 6.48 -5.86
N LYS A 221 -14.16 5.43 -6.46
CA LYS A 221 -15.09 4.48 -5.84
C LYS A 221 -14.58 3.06 -6.04
N VAL A 222 -15.04 2.13 -5.27
CA VAL A 222 -14.78 0.71 -5.53
C VAL A 222 -15.61 0.28 -6.73
N LYS A 223 -14.98 0.04 -7.88
CA LYS A 223 -15.60 -0.50 -9.09
C LYS A 223 -15.88 -1.99 -8.96
N ARG A 224 -14.89 -2.73 -8.47
CA ARG A 224 -14.94 -4.19 -8.32
C ARG A 224 -13.99 -4.67 -7.23
N VAL A 225 -14.36 -5.76 -6.59
CA VAL A 225 -13.46 -6.56 -5.76
C VAL A 225 -13.22 -7.88 -6.48
N VAL A 226 -11.96 -8.26 -6.64
CA VAL A 226 -11.54 -9.49 -7.32
C VAL A 226 -10.83 -10.39 -6.29
N ASP A 227 -11.39 -11.57 -6.02
CA ASP A 227 -10.74 -12.59 -5.20
C ASP A 227 -9.73 -13.35 -6.05
N ILE A 228 -8.50 -13.49 -5.55
CA ILE A 228 -7.39 -14.14 -6.24
C ILE A 228 -7.19 -15.54 -5.67
N ASN A 229 -7.78 -16.52 -6.32
CA ASN A 229 -7.73 -17.93 -5.92
C ASN A 229 -6.56 -18.68 -6.58
N LEU A 230 -5.35 -18.09 -6.51
CA LEU A 230 -4.12 -18.73 -6.96
C LEU A 230 -3.48 -19.51 -5.80
N PRO A 231 -2.83 -20.67 -6.05
CA PRO A 231 -2.21 -21.47 -5.00
C PRO A 231 -1.09 -20.68 -4.27
N ARG A 232 -0.87 -21.03 -3.00
CA ARG A 232 0.25 -20.53 -2.19
C ARG A 232 1.24 -21.68 -1.92
N PRO A 233 2.55 -21.44 -1.73
CA PRO A 233 3.21 -20.13 -1.79
C PRO A 233 3.23 -19.57 -3.21
N ARG A 234 3.02 -18.27 -3.37
CA ARG A 234 3.13 -17.60 -4.66
C ARG A 234 4.54 -17.06 -4.80
N THR A 235 5.17 -17.43 -5.90
CA THR A 235 6.48 -16.93 -6.32
C THR A 235 6.33 -16.27 -7.69
N SER A 236 7.36 -15.56 -8.14
CA SER A 236 7.41 -14.98 -9.49
C SER A 236 7.18 -16.00 -10.62
N GLU A 237 7.38 -17.29 -10.37
CA GLU A 237 7.10 -18.36 -11.35
C GLU A 237 5.62 -18.47 -11.74
N ILE A 238 4.69 -18.09 -10.84
CA ILE A 238 3.25 -18.16 -11.10
C ILE A 238 2.81 -17.22 -12.23
N VAL A 239 3.60 -16.17 -12.50
CA VAL A 239 3.32 -15.16 -13.54
C VAL A 239 3.15 -15.77 -14.93
N GLY A 240 3.86 -16.88 -15.22
CA GLY A 240 3.76 -17.62 -16.46
C GLY A 240 2.53 -18.54 -16.58
N SER A 241 1.68 -18.64 -15.55
CA SER A 241 0.53 -19.54 -15.58
C SER A 241 -0.68 -18.92 -16.31
N GLU A 242 -1.46 -19.78 -16.98
CA GLU A 242 -2.70 -19.36 -17.64
C GLU A 242 -3.71 -18.75 -16.65
N ALA A 243 -3.81 -19.32 -15.43
CA ALA A 243 -4.70 -18.82 -14.39
C ALA A 243 -4.33 -17.39 -13.98
N PHE A 244 -3.02 -17.08 -13.87
CA PHE A 244 -2.53 -15.73 -13.61
C PHE A 244 -2.89 -14.78 -14.74
N GLY A 245 -2.66 -15.19 -16.00
CA GLY A 245 -2.99 -14.39 -17.18
C GLY A 245 -4.48 -14.01 -17.27
N ARG A 246 -5.39 -14.89 -16.84
CA ARG A 246 -6.83 -14.58 -16.79
C ARG A 246 -7.15 -13.45 -15.80
N TYR A 247 -6.55 -13.44 -14.60
CA TYR A 247 -6.72 -12.35 -13.65
C TYR A 247 -6.17 -11.03 -14.17
N VAL A 248 -4.97 -11.07 -14.78
CA VAL A 248 -4.36 -9.87 -15.40
C VAL A 248 -5.27 -9.28 -16.47
N ALA A 249 -5.79 -10.13 -17.39
CA ALA A 249 -6.69 -9.68 -18.45
C ALA A 249 -8.00 -9.10 -17.91
N GLN A 250 -8.58 -9.71 -16.87
CA GLN A 250 -9.79 -9.21 -16.23
C GLN A 250 -9.58 -7.81 -15.64
N ILE A 251 -8.53 -7.63 -14.84
CA ILE A 251 -8.23 -6.37 -14.18
C ILE A 251 -7.84 -5.30 -15.20
N TRP A 252 -7.06 -5.68 -16.23
CA TRP A 252 -6.71 -4.77 -17.33
C TRP A 252 -7.95 -4.19 -18.03
N ASN A 253 -8.97 -5.02 -18.30
CA ASN A 253 -10.21 -4.56 -18.93
C ASN A 253 -10.94 -3.52 -18.04
N ASP A 254 -11.03 -3.77 -16.73
CA ASP A 254 -11.62 -2.83 -15.79
C ASP A 254 -10.86 -1.50 -15.75
N LEU A 255 -9.52 -1.54 -15.69
CA LEU A 255 -8.67 -0.35 -15.64
C LEU A 255 -8.65 0.42 -16.96
N ARG A 256 -8.64 -0.26 -18.11
CA ARG A 256 -8.65 0.39 -19.42
C ARG A 256 -9.86 1.28 -19.59
N GLU A 257 -11.02 0.82 -19.15
CA GLU A 257 -12.26 1.60 -19.21
C GLU A 257 -12.12 2.90 -18.38
N GLU A 258 -11.60 2.78 -17.15
CA GLU A 258 -11.44 3.91 -16.25
C GLU A 258 -10.33 4.88 -16.70
N ALA A 259 -9.21 4.38 -17.20
CA ALA A 259 -8.14 5.21 -17.76
C ALA A 259 -8.62 5.99 -18.99
N SER A 260 -9.43 5.37 -19.86
CA SER A 260 -10.01 6.04 -21.02
C SER A 260 -11.01 7.15 -20.65
N ARG A 261 -11.68 7.06 -19.51
CA ARG A 261 -12.49 8.16 -18.95
C ARG A 261 -11.60 9.31 -18.49
N GLY A 262 -10.51 8.99 -17.77
CA GLY A 262 -9.56 9.99 -17.28
C GLY A 262 -8.97 10.84 -18.40
N ILE A 263 -8.46 10.21 -19.45
CA ILE A 263 -7.89 10.91 -20.63
C ILE A 263 -8.91 11.85 -21.25
N ARG A 264 -10.16 11.39 -21.46
CA ARG A 264 -11.21 12.22 -22.04
C ARG A 264 -11.58 13.43 -21.19
N ASP A 265 -11.53 13.30 -19.88
CA ASP A 265 -11.84 14.40 -18.97
C ASP A 265 -10.69 15.41 -18.89
N GLU A 266 -9.44 14.96 -18.95
CA GLU A 266 -8.25 15.83 -19.05
C GLU A 266 -8.25 16.62 -20.37
N GLU A 267 -8.57 15.97 -21.50
CA GLU A 267 -8.71 16.64 -22.80
C GLU A 267 -9.80 17.73 -22.80
N LYS A 268 -10.95 17.46 -22.18
CA LYS A 268 -12.04 18.46 -22.05
C LYS A 268 -11.64 19.65 -21.18
N LEU A 269 -10.88 19.41 -20.09
CA LEU A 269 -10.37 20.48 -19.23
C LEU A 269 -9.36 21.36 -19.98
N ALA A 270 -8.44 20.77 -20.73
CA ALA A 270 -7.47 21.51 -21.54
C ALA A 270 -8.16 22.41 -22.57
N LEU A 271 -9.19 21.92 -23.26
CA LEU A 271 -9.95 22.71 -24.23
C LEU A 271 -10.68 23.91 -23.59
N ARG A 272 -11.22 23.76 -22.37
CA ARG A 272 -11.86 24.87 -21.64
C ARG A 272 -10.87 25.95 -21.20
N HIS A 273 -9.64 25.57 -20.82
CA HIS A 273 -8.60 26.55 -20.49
C HIS A 273 -8.16 27.36 -21.70
N ASP A 274 -8.07 26.76 -22.88
CA ASP A 274 -7.72 27.45 -24.12
C ASP A 274 -8.82 28.43 -24.59
N GLU A 275 -10.10 28.12 -24.31
CA GLU A 275 -11.23 29.00 -24.61
C GLU A 275 -11.30 30.23 -23.68
N HIS A 276 -10.84 30.11 -22.44
CA HIS A 276 -10.81 31.24 -21.48
C HIS A 276 -9.55 32.12 -21.59
N ALA A 277 -8.54 31.63 -22.28
CA ALA A 277 -7.28 32.37 -22.53
C ALA A 277 -7.32 33.22 -23.83
N ARG A 278 -8.39 33.12 -24.61
CA ARG A 278 -8.66 33.92 -25.82
C ARG A 278 -9.70 34.99 -25.55
#